data_057596864548785130acd73c11c8ac35
#
_entry.id   057596864548785130acd73c11c8ac35
#
_cell.length_a   1.000
_cell.length_b   1.000
_cell.length_c   1.000
_cell.angle_alpha   90.00
_cell.angle_beta   90.00
_cell.angle_gamma   90.00
#
_symmetry.space_group_name_H-M   'P 1'
#
loop_
_entity.id
_entity.type
_entity.pdbx_description
1 polymer ?
#
loop_
_entity_poly.entity_id
_entity_poly.type
_entity_poly.pdbx_seq_one_letter_code
_entity_poly.pdbx_strand_id
1 'polypeptide(L)'
;ITQIEIDKSIVCFVAISDTQEIAGKVSFKLREGNIVRYQDAFVNENHRKKGIYKMLFDARQMYVDVNYPNHKIEAYCRDTTLEMFKKNGFEVKRNLYLVEK
;
A
#
# COMPACT_ATOMS: atom_id res chain seq x y z
N ILE A 1 6.23 -3.89 -12.48
CA ILE A 1 5.09 -3.28 -11.78
C ILE A 1 4.36 -2.37 -12.73
N THR A 2 3.07 -2.52 -12.82
CA THR A 2 2.20 -1.67 -13.65
C THR A 2 1.35 -0.78 -12.76
N GLN A 3 1.29 0.51 -13.11
CA GLN A 3 0.45 1.48 -12.43
C GLN A 3 -0.87 1.60 -13.16
N ILE A 4 -1.98 1.57 -12.43
CA ILE A 4 -3.33 1.68 -12.99
C ILE A 4 -4.09 2.76 -12.21
N GLU A 5 -4.60 3.77 -12.91
CA GLU A 5 -5.54 4.72 -12.33
C GLU A 5 -6.95 4.17 -12.44
N ILE A 6 -7.57 3.88 -11.30
CA ILE A 6 -8.93 3.37 -11.25
C ILE A 6 -9.92 4.52 -11.44
N ASP A 7 -9.65 5.66 -10.77
CA ASP A 7 -10.34 6.93 -10.98
C ASP A 7 -9.42 8.06 -10.55
N LYS A 8 -9.92 9.30 -10.50
CA LYS A 8 -9.10 10.46 -10.15
C LYS A 8 -8.52 10.41 -8.74
N SER A 9 -9.10 9.60 -7.86
CA SER A 9 -8.71 9.55 -6.45
C SER A 9 -8.04 8.24 -6.04
N ILE A 10 -8.01 7.23 -6.91
CA ILE A 10 -7.48 5.90 -6.58
C ILE A 10 -6.46 5.46 -7.62
N VAL A 11 -5.27 5.13 -7.15
CA VAL A 11 -4.18 4.60 -7.99
C VAL A 11 -3.74 3.25 -7.42
N CYS A 12 -3.59 2.26 -8.29
CA CYS A 12 -3.22 0.92 -7.94
C CYS A 12 -1.89 0.54 -8.61
N PHE A 13 -1.03 -0.14 -7.87
CA PHE A 13 0.23 -0.69 -8.37
C PHE A 13 0.12 -2.20 -8.36
N VAL A 14 0.35 -2.83 -9.50
CA VAL A 14 0.18 -4.26 -9.71
C VAL A 14 1.51 -4.88 -10.12
N ALA A 15 1.90 -5.94 -9.44
CA ALA A 15 3.05 -6.75 -9.84
C ALA A 15 2.54 -7.93 -10.66
N ILE A 16 3.06 -8.08 -11.89
CA ILE A 16 2.67 -9.13 -12.81
C ILE A 16 3.86 -10.05 -13.01
N SER A 17 3.63 -11.36 -12.86
CA SER A 17 4.68 -12.37 -13.02
C SER A 17 4.99 -12.64 -14.49
N ASP A 18 6.07 -13.38 -14.73
CA ASP A 18 6.46 -13.80 -16.09
C ASP A 18 5.40 -14.66 -16.78
N THR A 19 4.56 -15.32 -15.98
CA THR A 19 3.44 -16.14 -16.49
C THR A 19 2.14 -15.36 -16.65
N GLN A 20 2.19 -14.02 -16.55
CA GLN A 20 1.04 -13.13 -16.69
C GLN A 20 0.03 -13.25 -15.54
N GLU A 21 0.46 -13.75 -14.39
CA GLU A 21 -0.38 -13.77 -13.18
C GLU A 21 -0.17 -12.49 -12.37
N ILE A 22 -1.22 -12.04 -11.69
CA ILE A 22 -1.09 -10.96 -10.72
C ILE A 22 -0.44 -11.53 -9.47
N ALA A 23 0.80 -11.13 -9.22
CA ALA A 23 1.54 -11.56 -8.05
C ALA A 23 1.13 -10.80 -6.79
N GLY A 24 0.72 -9.55 -6.94
CA GLY A 24 0.27 -8.73 -5.84
C GLY A 24 -0.16 -7.35 -6.28
N LYS A 25 -0.75 -6.61 -5.36
CA LYS A 25 -1.15 -5.23 -5.61
C LYS A 25 -1.12 -4.42 -4.32
N VAL A 26 -0.93 -3.13 -4.46
CA VAL A 26 -1.16 -2.12 -3.42
C VAL A 26 -1.84 -0.93 -4.08
N SER A 27 -2.56 -0.15 -3.31
CA SER A 27 -3.17 1.06 -3.84
C SER A 27 -3.13 2.19 -2.82
N PHE A 28 -3.47 3.38 -3.28
CA PHE A 28 -3.75 4.50 -2.38
C PHE A 28 -4.98 5.24 -2.87
N LYS A 29 -5.60 5.95 -1.97
CA LYS A 29 -6.74 6.80 -2.23
C LYS A 29 -6.43 8.21 -1.74
N LEU A 30 -6.74 9.20 -2.57
CA LEU A 30 -6.69 10.60 -2.15
C LEU A 30 -7.96 10.93 -1.39
N ARG A 31 -7.82 11.55 -0.24
CA ARG A 31 -8.92 11.97 0.61
C ARG A 31 -8.86 13.46 0.85
N GLU A 32 -9.98 14.04 1.27
CA GLU A 32 -10.07 15.45 1.62
C GLU A 32 -9.08 15.79 2.74
N GLY A 33 -8.57 17.03 2.72
CA GLY A 33 -7.61 17.48 3.72
C GLY A 33 -6.18 17.13 3.38
N ASN A 34 -5.86 16.91 2.12
CA ASN A 34 -4.52 16.56 1.64
C ASN A 34 -4.00 15.28 2.32
N ILE A 35 -4.82 14.25 2.29
CA ILE A 35 -4.51 12.95 2.89
C ILE A 35 -4.39 11.91 1.78
N VAL A 36 -3.30 11.14 1.83
CA VAL A 36 -3.13 9.92 1.02
C VAL A 36 -3.36 8.74 1.95
N ARG A 37 -4.32 7.89 1.64
CA ARG A 37 -4.55 6.66 2.41
C ARG A 37 -4.07 5.46 1.63
N TYR A 38 -3.12 4.71 2.20
CA TYR A 38 -2.68 3.43 1.66
C TYR A 38 -3.73 2.37 1.95
N GLN A 39 -4.04 1.54 0.95
CA GLN A 39 -5.08 0.52 1.07
C GLN A 39 -4.81 -0.66 0.14
N ASP A 40 -5.60 -1.72 0.31
CA ASP A 40 -5.70 -2.86 -0.61
C ASP A 40 -4.38 -3.59 -0.88
N ALA A 41 -3.55 -3.75 0.14
CA ALA A 41 -2.32 -4.52 0.01
C ALA A 41 -2.64 -6.02 -0.06
N PHE A 42 -2.13 -6.67 -1.09
CA PHE A 42 -2.36 -8.08 -1.33
C PHE A 42 -1.18 -8.68 -2.07
N VAL A 43 -0.75 -9.88 -1.66
CA VAL A 43 0.24 -10.68 -2.38
C VAL A 43 -0.33 -12.09 -2.54
N ASN A 44 -0.38 -12.57 -3.78
CA ASN A 44 -0.86 -13.90 -4.09
C ASN A 44 -0.04 -14.95 -3.33
N GLU A 45 -0.71 -15.94 -2.76
CA GLU A 45 -0.08 -16.97 -1.93
C GLU A 45 1.11 -17.64 -2.63
N ASN A 46 1.00 -17.90 -3.93
CA ASN A 46 2.05 -18.54 -4.71
C ASN A 46 3.28 -17.66 -4.92
N HIS A 47 3.17 -16.37 -4.64
CA HIS A 47 4.23 -15.38 -4.87
C HIS A 47 4.73 -14.75 -3.56
N ARG A 48 4.36 -15.30 -2.41
CA ARG A 48 4.81 -14.79 -1.11
C ARG A 48 6.27 -15.15 -0.87
N LYS A 49 6.92 -14.42 0.05
CA LYS A 49 8.33 -14.60 0.44
C LYS A 49 9.33 -14.34 -0.70
N LYS A 50 8.92 -13.58 -1.72
CA LYS A 50 9.78 -13.18 -2.84
C LYS A 50 10.08 -11.68 -2.85
N GLY A 51 9.73 -10.97 -1.79
CA GLY A 51 9.93 -9.53 -1.73
C GLY A 51 8.93 -8.71 -2.53
N ILE A 52 7.83 -9.30 -2.98
CA ILE A 52 6.84 -8.62 -3.82
C ILE A 52 6.19 -7.46 -3.06
N TYR A 53 5.80 -7.68 -1.81
CA TYR A 53 5.15 -6.64 -1.02
C TYR A 53 6.08 -5.44 -0.81
N LYS A 54 7.35 -5.70 -0.49
CA LYS A 54 8.32 -4.62 -0.32
C LYS A 54 8.51 -3.83 -1.61
N MET A 55 8.59 -4.52 -2.74
CA MET A 55 8.73 -3.88 -4.04
C MET A 55 7.53 -2.98 -4.36
N LEU A 56 6.32 -3.47 -4.10
CA LEU A 56 5.09 -2.70 -4.29
C LEU A 56 5.01 -1.53 -3.33
N PHE A 57 5.35 -1.75 -2.06
CA PHE A 57 5.37 -0.70 -1.05
C PHE A 57 6.31 0.43 -1.46
N ASP A 58 7.53 0.09 -1.89
CA ASP A 58 8.53 1.07 -2.29
C ASP A 58 8.08 1.85 -3.54
N ALA A 59 7.47 1.17 -4.51
CA ALA A 59 6.96 1.83 -5.72
C ALA A 59 5.85 2.84 -5.39
N ARG A 60 4.90 2.45 -4.53
CA ARG A 60 3.84 3.35 -4.10
C ARG A 60 4.39 4.55 -3.33
N GLN A 61 5.34 4.30 -2.41
CA GLN A 61 5.95 5.35 -1.60
C GLN A 61 6.68 6.36 -2.49
N MET A 62 7.45 5.88 -3.45
CA MET A 62 8.18 6.75 -4.38
C MET A 62 7.21 7.63 -5.18
N TYR A 63 6.15 7.04 -5.70
CA TYR A 63 5.14 7.79 -6.45
C TYR A 63 4.49 8.89 -5.60
N VAL A 64 4.11 8.53 -4.37
CA VAL A 64 3.47 9.47 -3.46
C VAL A 64 4.42 10.59 -3.06
N ASP A 65 5.68 10.26 -2.77
CA ASP A 65 6.68 11.27 -2.40
C ASP A 65 6.90 12.28 -3.52
N VAL A 66 6.88 11.85 -4.78
CA VAL A 66 7.08 12.72 -5.93
C VAL A 66 5.84 13.55 -6.24
N ASN A 67 4.66 12.94 -6.21
CA ASN A 67 3.42 13.58 -6.68
C ASN A 67 2.63 14.28 -5.58
N TYR A 68 2.80 13.87 -4.32
CA TYR A 68 2.05 14.42 -3.18
C TYR A 68 2.98 14.70 -2.00
N PRO A 69 4.04 15.52 -2.19
CA PRO A 69 5.09 15.69 -1.17
C PRO A 69 4.61 16.36 0.11
N ASN A 70 3.50 17.10 0.05
CA ASN A 70 2.97 17.83 1.21
C ASN A 70 1.73 17.18 1.81
N HIS A 71 1.38 15.98 1.35
CA HIS A 71 0.22 15.26 1.87
C HIS A 71 0.61 14.46 3.11
N LYS A 72 -0.33 14.33 4.03
CA LYS A 72 -0.22 13.37 5.13
C LYS A 72 -0.51 11.99 4.57
N ILE A 73 0.29 11.01 4.95
CA ILE A 73 0.09 9.62 4.54
C ILE A 73 -0.39 8.84 5.74
N GLU A 74 -1.49 8.11 5.58
CA GLU A 74 -2.03 7.25 6.63
C GLU A 74 -2.34 5.87 6.09
N ALA A 75 -2.37 4.89 6.99
CA ALA A 75 -2.70 3.50 6.64
C ALA A 75 -3.25 2.79 7.86
N TYR A 76 -4.16 1.84 7.61
CA TYR A 76 -4.49 0.81 8.60
C TYR A 76 -3.71 -0.43 8.22
N CYS A 77 -2.92 -0.95 9.14
CA CYS A 77 -2.10 -2.13 8.84
C CYS A 77 -2.33 -3.22 9.87
N ARG A 78 -1.93 -4.43 9.51
CA ARG A 78 -1.98 -5.58 10.40
C ARG A 78 -0.63 -5.73 11.12
N ASP A 79 -0.61 -6.53 12.18
CA ASP A 79 0.62 -6.81 12.91
C ASP A 79 1.73 -7.33 12.00
N THR A 80 1.37 -8.12 10.99
CA THR A 80 2.34 -8.70 10.06
C THR A 80 3.08 -7.68 9.20
N THR A 81 2.49 -6.49 9.01
CA THR A 81 3.09 -5.43 8.17
C THR A 81 3.51 -4.20 8.99
N LEU A 82 3.21 -4.19 10.28
CA LEU A 82 3.48 -3.02 11.14
C LEU A 82 4.96 -2.63 11.15
N GLU A 83 5.86 -3.60 11.24
CA GLU A 83 7.30 -3.31 11.26
C GLU A 83 7.77 -2.65 9.98
N MET A 84 7.25 -3.05 8.82
CA MET A 84 7.60 -2.42 7.56
C MET A 84 7.17 -0.95 7.54
N PHE A 85 5.96 -0.66 8.05
CA PHE A 85 5.50 0.72 8.15
C PHE A 85 6.38 1.54 9.09
N LYS A 86 6.72 1.00 10.25
CA LYS A 86 7.60 1.68 11.22
C LYS A 86 8.97 1.98 10.63
N LYS A 87 9.56 1.04 9.90
CA LYS A 87 10.85 1.23 9.25
C LYS A 87 10.83 2.33 8.20
N ASN A 88 9.66 2.65 7.68
CA ASN A 88 9.48 3.69 6.67
C ASN A 88 8.92 5.00 7.25
N GLY A 89 9.07 5.19 8.56
CA GLY A 89 8.73 6.46 9.21
C GLY A 89 7.30 6.59 9.67
N PHE A 90 6.52 5.52 9.61
CA PHE A 90 5.14 5.56 10.10
C PHE A 90 5.10 5.33 11.61
N GLU A 91 4.23 6.07 12.28
CA GLU A 91 4.00 5.94 13.71
C GLU A 91 2.60 5.42 13.98
N VAL A 92 2.46 4.58 15.01
CA VAL A 92 1.14 4.11 15.44
C VAL A 92 0.41 5.27 16.12
N LYS A 93 -0.75 5.65 15.57
CA LYS A 93 -1.57 6.73 16.14
C LYS A 93 -2.73 6.22 16.96
N ARG A 94 -3.25 5.03 16.64
CA ARG A 94 -4.30 4.37 17.42
C ARG A 94 -4.38 2.90 17.04
N ASN A 95 -4.94 2.11 17.95
CA ASN A 95 -5.19 0.69 17.72
C ASN A 95 -6.65 0.46 17.31
N LEU A 96 -6.85 -0.52 16.43
CA LEU A 96 -8.19 -0.98 16.05
C LEU A 96 -8.45 -2.32 16.71
N TYR A 97 -9.68 -2.50 17.16
CA TYR A 97 -10.11 -3.73 17.83
C TYR A 97 -11.20 -4.39 16.98
N LEU A 98 -11.03 -5.69 16.73
CA LEU A 98 -12.12 -6.50 16.20
C LEU A 98 -13.04 -6.87 17.38
N VAL A 99 -14.32 -6.55 17.26
CA VAL A 99 -15.33 -6.95 18.26
C VAL A 99 -16.38 -7.80 17.57
N GLU A 100 -16.78 -8.87 18.24
CA GLU A 100 -17.82 -9.78 17.74
C GLU A 100 -18.87 -9.99 18.81
N LYS A 101 -20.09 -10.25 18.36
CA LYS A 101 -21.20 -10.52 19.26
C LYS A 101 -21.41 -12.00 19.43
#